data_ea43bf1307b3fee8862cf115e542d069
#
_entry.id   ea43bf1307b3fee8862cf115e542d069
#
_cell.length_a   1.000
_cell.length_b   1.000
_cell.length_c   1.000
_cell.angle_alpha   90.00
_cell.angle_beta   90.00
_cell.angle_gamma   90.00
#
_symmetry.space_group_name_H-M   'P 1'
#
loop_
_entity.id
_entity.type
_entity.pdbx_description
1 polymer ?
#
loop_
_entity_poly.entity_id
_entity_poly.type
_entity_poly.pdbx_seq_one_letter_code
_entity_poly.pdbx_strand_id
1 'polypeptide(L)'
;MSPSDWRMRIQDILESIQKIQEYTEGASLESLQADRKTVDAVVRNLTIIGEATRHVPVEIQTRYPAIPWDDMRDMRNVVVHEYLRVSYPILWRTIQSNLPPLVEQLKGILRDAERDQ
;
A
#
# COMPACT_ATOMS: atom_id res chain seq x y z
N MET A 1 19.01 12.21 -5.51
CA MET A 1 18.08 11.17 -5.98
C MET A 1 17.65 11.52 -7.40
N SER A 2 17.71 10.54 -8.30
CA SER A 2 17.33 10.83 -9.68
C SER A 2 15.82 10.89 -9.83
N PRO A 3 15.31 11.63 -10.84
CA PRO A 3 13.87 11.72 -11.06
C PRO A 3 13.18 10.38 -11.30
N SER A 4 13.93 9.37 -11.74
CA SER A 4 13.34 8.04 -12.01
C SER A 4 13.07 7.24 -10.74
N ASP A 5 13.66 7.63 -9.60
CA ASP A 5 13.54 6.85 -8.38
C ASP A 5 12.11 6.81 -7.84
N TRP A 6 11.36 7.88 -8.01
CA TRP A 6 9.97 7.90 -7.53
C TRP A 6 9.09 6.91 -8.30
N ARG A 7 9.38 6.66 -9.58
CA ARG A 7 8.64 5.65 -10.34
C ARG A 7 8.85 4.27 -9.77
N MET A 8 10.07 3.97 -9.34
CA MET A 8 10.37 2.71 -8.68
C MET A 8 9.60 2.58 -7.38
N ARG A 9 9.44 3.68 -6.63
CA ARG A 9 8.64 3.67 -5.40
C ARG A 9 7.17 3.35 -5.69
N ILE A 10 6.61 3.94 -6.75
CA ILE A 10 5.23 3.63 -7.16
C ILE A 10 5.12 2.14 -7.55
N GLN A 11 6.10 1.62 -8.28
CA GLN A 11 6.12 0.21 -8.65
C GLN A 11 6.21 -0.70 -7.42
N ASP A 12 7.01 -0.33 -6.43
CA ASP A 12 7.13 -1.07 -5.18
C ASP A 12 5.80 -1.12 -4.43
N ILE A 13 5.08 0.01 -4.42
CA ILE A 13 3.76 0.09 -3.79
C ILE A 13 2.78 -0.86 -4.51
N LEU A 14 2.74 -0.79 -5.83
CA LEU A 14 1.85 -1.65 -6.63
C LEU A 14 2.16 -3.12 -6.41
N GLU A 15 3.44 -3.49 -6.38
CA GLU A 15 3.84 -4.86 -6.13
C GLU A 15 3.40 -5.34 -4.76
N SER A 16 3.54 -4.49 -3.74
CA SER A 16 3.11 -4.83 -2.38
C SER A 16 1.59 -5.02 -2.30
N ILE A 17 0.82 -4.15 -2.97
CA ILE A 17 -0.64 -4.30 -3.02
C ILE A 17 -0.99 -5.63 -3.70
N GLN A 18 -0.34 -5.94 -4.81
CA GLN A 18 -0.60 -7.18 -5.52
C GLN A 18 -0.33 -8.41 -4.65
N LYS A 19 0.77 -8.39 -3.91
CA LYS A 19 1.10 -9.49 -3.00
C LYS A 19 0.03 -9.66 -1.92
N ILE A 20 -0.42 -8.54 -1.34
CA ILE A 20 -1.47 -8.59 -0.33
C ILE A 20 -2.73 -9.22 -0.90
N GLN A 21 -3.13 -8.81 -2.11
CA GLN A 21 -4.31 -9.34 -2.76
C GLN A 21 -4.18 -10.84 -3.03
N GLU A 22 -3.01 -11.29 -3.48
CA GLU A 22 -2.76 -12.71 -3.71
C GLU A 22 -2.82 -13.51 -2.41
N TYR A 23 -2.19 -13.00 -1.34
CA TYR A 23 -2.13 -13.71 -0.06
C TYR A 23 -3.50 -13.83 0.60
N THR A 24 -4.40 -12.90 0.32
CA THR A 24 -5.71 -12.85 0.96
C THR A 24 -6.84 -13.27 0.03
N GLU A 25 -6.53 -13.77 -1.15
CA GLU A 25 -7.53 -14.23 -2.10
C GLU A 25 -8.37 -15.34 -1.48
N GLY A 26 -9.68 -15.15 -1.50
CA GLY A 26 -10.61 -16.12 -0.93
C GLY A 26 -10.71 -16.12 0.58
N ALA A 27 -9.99 -15.24 1.27
CA ALA A 27 -10.02 -15.18 2.72
C ALA A 27 -11.26 -14.45 3.23
N SER A 28 -11.62 -14.77 4.47
CA SER A 28 -12.60 -14.02 5.26
C SER A 28 -11.88 -13.38 6.44
N LEU A 29 -12.58 -12.51 7.16
CA LEU A 29 -12.01 -11.93 8.39
C LEU A 29 -11.61 -13.05 9.36
N GLU A 30 -12.47 -14.05 9.53
CA GLU A 30 -12.20 -15.16 10.45
C GLU A 30 -11.00 -15.99 10.01
N SER A 31 -10.91 -16.31 8.70
CA SER A 31 -9.79 -17.10 8.22
C SER A 31 -8.47 -16.33 8.32
N LEU A 32 -8.51 -15.02 8.12
CA LEU A 32 -7.33 -14.18 8.27
C LEU A 32 -6.85 -14.17 9.72
N GLN A 33 -7.78 -14.03 10.68
CA GLN A 33 -7.46 -14.05 12.10
C GLN A 33 -6.79 -15.36 12.52
N ALA A 34 -7.15 -16.44 11.87
CA ALA A 34 -6.63 -17.77 12.18
C ALA A 34 -5.31 -18.08 11.47
N ASP A 35 -4.90 -17.21 10.54
CA ASP A 35 -3.72 -17.45 9.69
C ASP A 35 -2.62 -16.42 9.98
N ARG A 36 -1.84 -16.69 11.04
CA ARG A 36 -0.80 -15.79 11.50
C ARG A 36 0.25 -15.51 10.42
N LYS A 37 0.60 -16.53 9.66
CA LYS A 37 1.62 -16.38 8.61
C LYS A 37 1.17 -15.38 7.57
N THR A 38 -0.07 -15.48 7.12
CA THR A 38 -0.62 -14.53 6.14
C THR A 38 -0.69 -13.13 6.72
N VAL A 39 -1.15 -13.00 7.98
CA VAL A 39 -1.19 -11.69 8.65
C VAL A 39 0.19 -11.04 8.66
N ASP A 40 1.21 -11.79 9.05
CA ASP A 40 2.58 -11.26 9.10
C ASP A 40 3.05 -10.82 7.72
N ALA A 41 2.73 -11.56 6.67
CA ALA A 41 3.09 -11.19 5.30
C ALA A 41 2.36 -9.93 4.83
N VAL A 42 1.07 -9.80 5.15
CA VAL A 42 0.28 -8.62 4.81
C VAL A 42 0.83 -7.39 5.52
N VAL A 43 1.10 -7.52 6.80
CA VAL A 43 1.64 -6.44 7.63
C VAL A 43 2.98 -5.95 7.08
N ARG A 44 3.86 -6.88 6.70
CA ARG A 44 5.14 -6.52 6.09
C ARG A 44 4.91 -5.68 4.83
N ASN A 45 3.98 -6.08 3.98
CA ASN A 45 3.71 -5.35 2.74
C ASN A 45 3.06 -3.99 2.99
N LEU A 46 2.22 -3.84 4.02
CA LEU A 46 1.69 -2.54 4.40
C LEU A 46 2.82 -1.61 4.87
N THR A 47 3.80 -2.15 5.58
CA THR A 47 4.98 -1.38 5.99
C THR A 47 5.76 -0.91 4.77
N ILE A 48 5.94 -1.77 3.78
CA ILE A 48 6.63 -1.41 2.54
C ILE A 48 5.88 -0.28 1.82
N ILE A 49 4.54 -0.38 1.74
CA ILE A 49 3.73 0.68 1.11
C ILE A 49 3.96 2.01 1.81
N GLY A 50 3.90 2.03 3.14
CA GLY A 50 4.11 3.26 3.90
C GLY A 50 5.49 3.85 3.69
N GLU A 51 6.53 3.03 3.74
CA GLU A 51 7.90 3.48 3.54
C GLU A 51 8.13 3.99 2.11
N ALA A 52 7.65 3.27 1.11
CA ALA A 52 7.79 3.69 -0.28
C ALA A 52 7.08 5.02 -0.52
N THR A 53 5.89 5.19 0.06
CA THR A 53 5.12 6.44 -0.09
C THR A 53 5.89 7.65 0.45
N ARG A 54 6.62 7.48 1.55
CA ARG A 54 7.42 8.58 2.12
C ARG A 54 8.47 9.09 1.15
N HIS A 55 8.91 8.27 0.21
CA HIS A 55 9.94 8.63 -0.75
C HIS A 55 9.40 9.13 -2.08
N VAL A 56 8.08 9.26 -2.21
CA VAL A 56 7.48 9.91 -3.38
C VAL A 56 7.59 11.42 -3.19
N PRO A 57 8.18 12.15 -4.15
CA PRO A 57 8.38 13.59 -3.99
C PRO A 57 7.08 14.37 -3.80
N VAL A 58 7.15 15.46 -3.06
CA VAL A 58 6.00 16.33 -2.80
C VAL A 58 5.39 16.82 -4.10
N GLU A 59 6.21 17.11 -5.12
CA GLU A 59 5.73 17.58 -6.43
C GLU A 59 4.78 16.56 -7.07
N ILE A 60 5.12 15.28 -6.95
CA ILE A 60 4.27 14.22 -7.49
C ILE A 60 2.99 14.09 -6.67
N GLN A 61 3.11 14.12 -5.35
CA GLN A 61 1.93 14.04 -4.48
C GLN A 61 0.95 15.19 -4.75
N THR A 62 1.49 16.39 -4.94
CA THR A 62 0.66 17.59 -5.22
C THR A 62 -0.03 17.49 -6.57
N ARG A 63 0.64 16.87 -7.55
CA ARG A 63 0.06 16.68 -8.88
C ARG A 63 -1.12 15.72 -8.88
N TYR A 64 -1.16 14.80 -7.94
CA TYR A 64 -2.20 13.76 -7.86
C TYR A 64 -2.91 13.79 -6.49
N PRO A 65 -3.63 14.90 -6.21
CA PRO A 65 -4.21 15.10 -4.88
C PRO A 65 -5.37 14.15 -4.55
N ALA A 66 -5.93 13.47 -5.53
CA ALA A 66 -6.99 12.49 -5.27
C ALA A 66 -6.47 11.21 -4.64
N ILE A 67 -5.16 10.98 -4.69
CA ILE A 67 -4.57 9.80 -4.06
C ILE A 67 -4.36 10.10 -2.58
N PRO A 68 -4.77 9.19 -1.68
CA PRO A 68 -4.68 9.42 -0.24
C PRO A 68 -3.26 9.16 0.28
N TRP A 69 -2.33 10.05 -0.06
CA TRP A 69 -0.90 9.87 0.27
C TRP A 69 -0.66 9.77 1.78
N ASP A 70 -1.39 10.57 2.58
CA ASP A 70 -1.23 10.54 4.03
C ASP A 70 -1.65 9.19 4.60
N ASP A 71 -2.79 8.67 4.14
CA ASP A 71 -3.28 7.37 4.59
C ASP A 71 -2.32 6.26 4.17
N MET A 72 -1.73 6.39 2.99
CA MET A 72 -0.76 5.39 2.51
C MET A 72 0.51 5.39 3.37
N ARG A 73 1.01 6.57 3.74
CA ARG A 73 2.15 6.65 4.66
C ARG A 73 1.83 6.01 5.99
N ASP A 74 0.59 6.21 6.46
CA ASP A 74 0.17 5.72 7.77
C ASP A 74 -0.08 4.20 7.80
N MET A 75 -0.08 3.54 6.65
CA MET A 75 -0.26 2.08 6.61
C MET A 75 0.79 1.33 7.42
N ARG A 76 1.99 1.88 7.55
CA ARG A 76 3.01 1.28 8.43
C ARG A 76 2.58 1.30 9.89
N ASN A 77 1.73 2.27 10.28
CA ASN A 77 1.33 2.46 11.67
C ASN A 77 0.29 1.44 12.15
N VAL A 78 -0.35 0.74 11.24
CA VAL A 78 -1.30 -0.32 11.58
C VAL A 78 -0.68 -1.34 12.53
N VAL A 79 0.66 -1.49 12.46
CA VAL A 79 1.40 -2.48 13.23
C VAL A 79 2.12 -1.85 14.42
N VAL A 80 2.67 -0.66 14.22
CA VAL A 80 3.61 -0.07 15.19
C VAL A 80 2.91 0.39 16.46
N HIS A 81 1.68 0.90 16.36
CA HIS A 81 0.97 1.44 17.50
C HIS A 81 0.41 0.39 18.44
N GLU A 82 0.13 -0.79 17.96
CA GLU A 82 -0.51 -1.83 18.75
C GLU A 82 0.48 -2.81 19.37
N TYR A 83 1.76 -2.59 19.15
CA TYR A 83 2.83 -3.40 19.73
C TYR A 83 2.48 -4.89 19.79
N LEU A 84 2.65 -5.60 18.71
CA LEU A 84 2.34 -7.03 18.58
C LEU A 84 0.84 -7.33 18.43
N ARG A 85 -0.02 -6.31 18.45
CA ARG A 85 -1.44 -6.51 18.22
C ARG A 85 -1.85 -5.79 16.95
N VAL A 86 -2.43 -6.53 16.05
CA VAL A 86 -2.99 -5.98 14.82
C VAL A 86 -4.48 -5.84 15.01
N SER A 87 -5.03 -4.67 14.66
CA SER A 87 -6.48 -4.52 14.63
C SER A 87 -7.01 -5.23 13.40
N TYR A 88 -7.57 -6.42 13.57
CA TYR A 88 -8.08 -7.19 12.44
C TYR A 88 -9.18 -6.49 11.66
N PRO A 89 -10.14 -5.80 12.32
CA PRO A 89 -11.14 -5.06 11.55
C PRO A 89 -10.53 -3.96 10.67
N ILE A 90 -9.53 -3.24 11.19
CA ILE A 90 -8.84 -2.20 10.41
C ILE A 90 -8.04 -2.84 9.28
N LEU A 91 -7.33 -3.91 9.57
CA LEU A 91 -6.55 -4.64 8.58
C LEU A 91 -7.45 -5.14 7.45
N TRP A 92 -8.57 -5.75 7.79
CA TRP A 92 -9.52 -6.27 6.81
C TRP A 92 -10.10 -5.17 5.93
N ARG A 93 -10.49 -4.04 6.54
CA ARG A 93 -11.00 -2.89 5.79
C ARG A 93 -9.95 -2.36 4.82
N THR A 94 -8.70 -2.28 5.26
CA THR A 94 -7.60 -1.82 4.41
C THR A 94 -7.49 -2.72 3.19
N ILE A 95 -7.48 -4.03 3.38
CA ILE A 95 -7.34 -5.00 2.30
C ILE A 95 -8.53 -4.94 1.35
N GLN A 96 -9.75 -4.89 1.87
CA GLN A 96 -10.96 -5.01 1.06
C GLN A 96 -11.39 -3.71 0.42
N SER A 97 -11.20 -2.59 1.09
CA SER A 97 -11.79 -1.31 0.67
C SER A 97 -10.75 -0.26 0.27
N ASN A 98 -9.64 -0.19 0.98
CA ASN A 98 -8.69 0.90 0.77
C ASN A 98 -7.66 0.62 -0.32
N LEU A 99 -7.17 -0.61 -0.41
CA LEU A 99 -6.13 -0.94 -1.39
C LEU A 99 -6.63 -1.04 -2.83
N PRO A 100 -7.79 -1.67 -3.12
CA PRO A 100 -8.18 -1.87 -4.53
C PRO A 100 -8.25 -0.60 -5.37
N PRO A 101 -8.84 0.52 -4.90
CA PRO A 101 -8.87 1.74 -5.71
C PRO A 101 -7.50 2.30 -6.03
N LEU A 102 -6.51 2.06 -5.18
CA LEU A 102 -5.16 2.59 -5.38
C LEU A 102 -4.48 1.99 -6.60
N VAL A 103 -4.80 0.75 -6.96
CA VAL A 103 -4.14 0.06 -8.06
C VAL A 103 -4.27 0.87 -9.35
N GLU A 104 -5.50 1.24 -9.72
CA GLU A 104 -5.71 1.99 -10.96
C GLU A 104 -5.19 3.42 -10.86
N GLN A 105 -5.31 4.05 -9.69
CA GLN A 105 -4.79 5.40 -9.49
C GLN A 105 -3.27 5.43 -9.67
N LEU A 106 -2.56 4.48 -9.08
CA LEU A 106 -1.09 4.43 -9.17
C LEU A 106 -0.62 4.04 -10.56
N LYS A 107 -1.32 3.11 -11.21
CA LYS A 107 -1.03 2.78 -12.60
C LYS A 107 -1.19 4.01 -13.51
N GLY A 108 -2.18 4.84 -13.21
CA GLY A 108 -2.39 6.09 -13.94
C GLY A 108 -1.20 7.03 -13.88
N ILE A 109 -0.57 7.14 -12.71
CA ILE A 109 0.64 7.95 -12.54
C ILE A 109 1.76 7.45 -13.46
N LEU A 110 1.97 6.15 -13.48
CA LEU A 110 3.03 5.58 -14.30
C LEU A 110 2.76 5.77 -15.80
N ARG A 111 1.50 5.66 -16.23
CA ARG A 111 1.14 5.93 -17.62
C ARG A 111 1.39 7.39 -17.99
N ASP A 112 1.03 8.32 -17.10
CA ASP A 112 1.28 9.74 -17.34
C ASP A 112 2.78 10.02 -17.45
N ALA A 113 3.57 9.39 -16.58
CA ALA A 113 5.02 9.57 -16.61
C ALA A 113 5.63 9.10 -17.93
N GLU A 114 5.11 8.02 -18.50
CA GLU A 114 5.58 7.52 -19.78
C GLU A 114 5.28 8.50 -20.91
N ARG A 115 4.10 9.15 -20.89
CA ARG A 115 3.73 10.12 -21.90
C ARG A 115 4.58 11.39 -21.85
N ASP A 116 5.06 11.74 -20.65
CA ASP A 116 5.84 12.96 -20.44
C ASP A 116 7.31 12.80 -20.81
N GLN A 117 7.71 11.62 -21.26
CA GLN A 117 9.09 11.37 -21.69
C GLN A 117 9.34 11.75 -23.15
#